data_9f2c9e4e88a941cacab7ec13cf88ca4a
#
_entry.id   9f2c9e4e88a941cacab7ec13cf88ca4a
#
_cell.length_a   1.000
_cell.length_b   1.000
_cell.length_c   1.000
_cell.angle_alpha   90.00
_cell.angle_beta   90.00
_cell.angle_gamma   90.00
#
_symmetry.space_group_name_H-M   'P 1'
#
loop_
_entity.id
_entity.type
_entity.pdbx_description
1 polymer ?
#
loop_
_entity_poly.entity_id
_entity_poly.type
_entity_poly.pdbx_seq_one_letter_code
_entity_poly.pdbx_strand_id
1 'polypeptide(L)'
;EQTLLEHIDSGGAIGWVIVILGLIGGFFILIRTFLLRANSADTKKLSDQIIHQLAEGDLEVAKKQCEDNASSAIGRVLLYTLRHLKDDRDHMEGIVYEAILQESAPLDRLGPAILVIASVAPLLGLLGTVTGMIETFDSITQFGTGDPRLLSEGIAIALVTTKLGLIVAIPTLLLGSLLSTWARNIKRDMEHSALRIVNVFMGSALDSEEASAPDMNDT
;
A
#
# COMPACT_ATOMS: atom_id res chain seq x y z
N GLU A 1 29.21 18.57 -20.20
CA GLU A 1 28.11 17.80 -19.57
C GLU A 1 28.56 17.42 -18.18
N GLN A 2 27.98 18.04 -17.15
CA GLN A 2 28.27 17.67 -15.77
C GLN A 2 27.71 16.27 -15.55
N THR A 3 28.54 15.36 -15.03
CA THR A 3 28.09 14.02 -14.66
C THR A 3 27.09 14.09 -13.51
N LEU A 4 26.17 13.09 -13.40
CA LEU A 4 25.18 13.04 -12.31
C LEU A 4 25.85 13.14 -10.92
N LEU A 5 27.04 12.57 -10.76
CA LEU A 5 27.82 12.61 -9.53
C LEU A 5 28.29 14.04 -9.20
N GLU A 6 28.80 14.79 -10.18
CA GLU A 6 29.19 16.20 -9.98
C GLU A 6 27.99 17.07 -9.59
N HIS A 7 26.82 16.73 -10.13
CA HIS A 7 25.58 17.45 -9.78
C HIS A 7 25.11 17.16 -8.35
N ILE A 8 25.31 15.94 -7.85
CA ILE A 8 25.03 15.56 -6.46
C ILE A 8 26.03 16.21 -5.51
N ASP A 9 27.33 16.17 -5.87
CA ASP A 9 28.40 16.79 -5.11
C ASP A 9 28.21 18.31 -4.94
N SER A 10 27.66 18.96 -5.97
CA SER A 10 27.31 20.38 -5.89
C SER A 10 26.18 20.67 -4.86
N GLY A 11 25.44 19.67 -4.39
CA GLY A 11 24.46 19.77 -3.32
C GLY A 11 25.04 19.58 -1.92
N GLY A 12 26.35 19.34 -1.79
CA GLY A 12 27.03 19.12 -0.51
C GLY A 12 26.50 17.91 0.27
N ALA A 13 26.70 17.89 1.58
CA ALA A 13 26.28 16.79 2.45
C ALA A 13 24.77 16.53 2.41
N ILE A 14 23.95 17.58 2.34
CA ILE A 14 22.48 17.48 2.30
C ILE A 14 22.03 16.84 0.99
N GLY A 15 22.66 17.14 -0.14
CA GLY A 15 22.40 16.50 -1.42
C GLY A 15 22.56 14.98 -1.35
N TRP A 16 23.61 14.49 -0.72
CA TRP A 16 23.84 13.06 -0.51
C TRP A 16 22.78 12.41 0.38
N VAL A 17 22.38 13.07 1.46
CA VAL A 17 21.28 12.59 2.34
C VAL A 17 19.97 12.42 1.56
N ILE A 18 19.62 13.39 0.71
CA ILE A 18 18.42 13.33 -0.13
C ILE A 18 18.48 12.16 -1.12
N VAL A 19 19.63 11.93 -1.76
CA VAL A 19 19.81 10.82 -2.71
C VAL A 19 19.68 9.47 -2.00
N ILE A 20 20.33 9.30 -0.85
CA ILE A 20 20.22 8.07 -0.04
C ILE A 20 18.75 7.83 0.37
N LEU A 21 18.07 8.87 0.82
CA LEU A 21 16.65 8.79 1.18
C LEU A 21 15.79 8.39 -0.03
N GLY A 22 16.11 8.92 -1.21
CA GLY A 22 15.44 8.56 -2.47
C GLY A 22 15.65 7.09 -2.85
N LEU A 23 16.87 6.57 -2.68
CA LEU A 23 17.17 5.15 -2.92
C LEU A 23 16.41 4.24 -1.96
N ILE A 24 16.33 4.60 -0.66
CA ILE A 24 15.55 3.87 0.34
C ILE A 24 14.05 3.89 -0.04
N GLY A 25 13.54 5.05 -0.44
CA GLY A 25 12.15 5.19 -0.90
C GLY A 25 11.86 4.33 -2.13
N GLY A 26 12.73 4.34 -3.12
CA GLY A 26 12.65 3.48 -4.30
C GLY A 26 12.68 1.99 -3.95
N PHE A 27 13.54 1.59 -3.05
CA PHE A 27 13.63 0.21 -2.55
C PHE A 27 12.32 -0.23 -1.85
N PHE A 28 11.75 0.63 -1.01
CA PHE A 28 10.46 0.34 -0.36
C PHE A 28 9.30 0.24 -1.36
N ILE A 29 9.30 1.09 -2.39
CA ILE A 29 8.31 1.02 -3.48
C ILE A 29 8.41 -0.32 -4.22
N LEU A 30 9.62 -0.79 -4.54
CA LEU A 30 9.83 -2.07 -5.21
C LEU A 30 9.35 -3.25 -4.35
N ILE A 31 9.74 -3.30 -3.07
CA ILE A 31 9.29 -4.34 -2.14
C ILE A 31 7.76 -4.33 -2.05
N ARG A 32 7.16 -3.16 -1.84
CA ARG A 32 5.70 -3.03 -1.70
C ARG A 32 4.96 -3.45 -2.96
N THR A 33 5.48 -3.09 -4.14
CA THR A 33 4.91 -3.50 -5.42
C THR A 33 4.92 -5.02 -5.55
N PHE A 34 6.02 -5.67 -5.16
CA PHE A 34 6.13 -7.13 -5.19
C PHE A 34 5.16 -7.79 -4.20
N LEU A 35 5.05 -7.28 -2.97
CA LEU A 35 4.11 -7.78 -1.96
C LEU A 35 2.66 -7.66 -2.41
N LEU A 36 2.28 -6.52 -2.99
CA LEU A 36 0.91 -6.32 -3.49
C LEU A 36 0.60 -7.24 -4.68
N ARG A 37 1.55 -7.42 -5.60
CA ARG A 37 1.38 -8.36 -6.72
C ARG A 37 1.23 -9.80 -6.25
N ALA A 38 2.02 -10.23 -5.28
CA ALA A 38 1.94 -11.58 -4.73
C ALA A 38 0.59 -11.87 -4.05
N ASN A 39 -0.05 -10.84 -3.46
CA ASN A 39 -1.34 -10.96 -2.79
C ASN A 39 -2.54 -10.57 -3.66
N SER A 40 -2.32 -10.04 -4.87
CA SER A 40 -3.36 -9.68 -5.84
C SER A 40 -3.67 -10.85 -6.74
N ALA A 41 -4.44 -11.83 -6.24
CA ALA A 41 -5.04 -12.86 -7.10
C ALA A 41 -6.23 -12.27 -7.87
N ASP A 42 -6.72 -13.01 -8.88
CA ASP A 42 -7.93 -12.67 -9.64
C ASP A 42 -9.18 -12.88 -8.75
N THR A 43 -9.34 -11.94 -7.78
CA THR A 43 -10.31 -11.98 -6.68
C THR A 43 -11.73 -12.23 -7.18
N LYS A 44 -12.09 -11.61 -8.31
CA LYS A 44 -13.44 -11.75 -8.89
C LYS A 44 -13.70 -13.16 -9.38
N LYS A 45 -12.77 -13.74 -10.13
CA LYS A 45 -12.93 -15.10 -10.64
C LYS A 45 -13.00 -16.12 -9.51
N LEU A 46 -12.11 -16.00 -8.52
CA LEU A 46 -12.12 -16.90 -7.37
C LEU A 46 -13.44 -16.79 -6.60
N SER A 47 -13.90 -15.58 -6.33
CA SER A 47 -15.17 -15.34 -5.62
C SER A 47 -16.37 -15.89 -6.39
N ASP A 48 -16.47 -15.65 -7.71
CA ASP A 48 -17.59 -16.12 -8.53
C ASP A 48 -17.61 -17.66 -8.64
N GLN A 49 -16.44 -18.30 -8.74
CA GLN A 49 -16.33 -19.77 -8.74
C GLN A 49 -16.78 -20.37 -7.40
N ILE A 50 -16.37 -19.79 -6.28
CA ILE A 50 -16.77 -20.27 -4.95
C ILE A 50 -18.28 -20.10 -4.75
N ILE A 51 -18.84 -18.97 -5.15
CA ILE A 51 -20.30 -18.73 -5.06
C ILE A 51 -21.07 -19.75 -5.89
N HIS A 52 -20.61 -20.08 -7.10
CA HIS A 52 -21.24 -21.10 -7.93
C HIS A 52 -21.21 -22.47 -7.25
N GLN A 53 -20.08 -22.87 -6.68
CA GLN A 53 -19.94 -24.15 -5.97
C GLN A 53 -20.82 -24.22 -4.71
N LEU A 54 -20.92 -23.10 -3.97
CA LEU A 54 -21.82 -23.02 -2.82
C LEU A 54 -23.30 -23.12 -3.22
N ALA A 55 -23.68 -22.53 -4.36
CA ALA A 55 -25.05 -22.65 -4.89
C ALA A 55 -25.38 -24.10 -5.35
N GLU A 56 -24.37 -24.88 -5.76
CA GLU A 56 -24.50 -26.30 -6.08
C GLU A 56 -24.46 -27.22 -4.84
N GLY A 57 -24.17 -26.66 -3.66
CA GLY A 57 -24.10 -27.41 -2.40
C GLY A 57 -22.73 -28.04 -2.12
N ASP A 58 -21.72 -27.81 -2.97
CA ASP A 58 -20.39 -28.44 -2.90
C ASP A 58 -19.40 -27.65 -2.03
N LEU A 59 -19.69 -27.57 -0.72
CA LEU A 59 -18.86 -26.84 0.26
C LEU A 59 -17.40 -27.32 0.30
N GLU A 60 -17.17 -28.64 0.16
CA GLU A 60 -15.82 -29.21 0.23
C GLU A 60 -14.99 -28.85 -1.02
N VAL A 61 -15.60 -28.76 -2.18
CA VAL A 61 -14.95 -28.30 -3.42
C VAL A 61 -14.58 -26.82 -3.30
N ALA A 62 -15.49 -26.01 -2.76
CA ALA A 62 -15.23 -24.58 -2.50
C ALA A 62 -14.06 -24.37 -1.52
N LYS A 63 -14.00 -25.14 -0.43
CA LYS A 63 -12.87 -25.10 0.52
C LYS A 63 -11.56 -25.48 -0.13
N LYS A 64 -11.52 -26.58 -0.88
CA LYS A 64 -10.31 -27.04 -1.58
C LYS A 64 -9.80 -25.99 -2.56
N GLN A 65 -10.70 -25.33 -3.28
CA GLN A 65 -10.33 -24.25 -4.20
C GLN A 65 -9.73 -23.04 -3.48
N CYS A 66 -10.23 -22.71 -2.28
CA CYS A 66 -9.61 -21.69 -1.43
C CYS A 66 -8.22 -22.13 -0.93
N GLU A 67 -8.04 -23.40 -0.56
CA GLU A 67 -6.75 -23.96 -0.15
C GLU A 67 -5.72 -23.91 -1.27
N ASP A 68 -6.09 -24.24 -2.50
CA ASP A 68 -5.22 -24.14 -3.67
C ASP A 68 -4.79 -22.68 -3.96
N ASN A 69 -5.62 -21.71 -3.54
CA ASN A 69 -5.35 -20.27 -3.67
C ASN A 69 -4.91 -19.59 -2.34
N ALA A 70 -4.52 -20.36 -1.33
CA ALA A 70 -4.09 -19.84 -0.02
C ALA A 70 -2.80 -19.00 -0.06
N SER A 71 -2.09 -18.99 -1.19
CA SER A 71 -0.98 -18.04 -1.42
C SER A 71 -1.44 -16.60 -1.50
N SER A 72 -2.69 -16.33 -1.87
CA SER A 72 -3.29 -14.98 -1.94
C SER A 72 -4.04 -14.64 -0.66
N ALA A 73 -4.06 -13.34 -0.30
CA ALA A 73 -4.80 -12.86 0.87
C ALA A 73 -6.29 -13.18 0.78
N ILE A 74 -6.90 -13.03 -0.40
CA ILE A 74 -8.31 -13.35 -0.62
C ILE A 74 -8.61 -14.84 -0.42
N GLY A 75 -7.77 -15.74 -0.91
CA GLY A 75 -7.94 -17.19 -0.72
C GLY A 75 -7.97 -17.57 0.76
N ARG A 76 -7.10 -16.96 1.57
CA ARG A 76 -7.07 -17.18 3.04
C ARG A 76 -8.31 -16.61 3.74
N VAL A 77 -8.74 -15.39 3.40
CA VAL A 77 -9.96 -14.79 3.96
C VAL A 77 -11.18 -15.63 3.62
N LEU A 78 -11.34 -16.05 2.36
CA LEU A 78 -12.47 -16.86 1.93
C LEU A 78 -12.45 -18.26 2.57
N LEU A 79 -11.28 -18.89 2.69
CA LEU A 79 -11.15 -20.17 3.39
C LEU A 79 -11.56 -20.05 4.86
N TYR A 80 -11.14 -18.98 5.53
CA TYR A 80 -11.51 -18.73 6.92
C TYR A 80 -13.02 -18.50 7.05
N THR A 81 -13.61 -17.71 6.16
CA THR A 81 -15.07 -17.51 6.08
C THR A 81 -15.81 -18.83 5.88
N LEU A 82 -15.39 -19.67 4.92
CA LEU A 82 -16.03 -20.96 4.62
C LEU A 82 -15.95 -21.97 5.79
N ARG A 83 -14.93 -21.90 6.60
CA ARG A 83 -14.80 -22.78 7.78
C ARG A 83 -15.79 -22.44 8.90
N HIS A 84 -16.25 -21.18 8.97
CA HIS A 84 -17.14 -20.68 10.03
C HIS A 84 -18.57 -20.43 9.55
N LEU A 85 -18.94 -20.87 8.33
CA LEU A 85 -20.28 -20.64 7.75
C LEU A 85 -21.47 -21.18 8.58
N LYS A 86 -21.19 -22.08 9.53
CA LYS A 86 -22.22 -22.67 10.41
C LYS A 86 -22.44 -21.87 11.71
N ASP A 87 -21.66 -20.82 11.93
CA ASP A 87 -21.78 -19.97 13.10
C ASP A 87 -22.94 -18.97 12.94
N ASP A 88 -23.38 -18.36 14.04
CA ASP A 88 -24.45 -17.36 14.02
C ASP A 88 -24.06 -16.13 13.20
N ARG A 89 -25.04 -15.51 12.53
CA ARG A 89 -24.84 -14.40 11.57
C ARG A 89 -24.05 -13.23 12.16
N ASP A 90 -24.42 -12.79 13.36
CA ASP A 90 -23.76 -11.65 14.01
C ASP A 90 -22.31 -11.98 14.36
N HIS A 91 -22.03 -13.26 14.61
CA HIS A 91 -20.68 -13.76 14.87
C HIS A 91 -19.84 -13.85 13.59
N MET A 92 -20.47 -14.22 12.48
CA MET A 92 -19.85 -14.33 11.17
C MET A 92 -19.29 -13.01 10.66
N GLU A 93 -20.01 -11.90 10.79
CA GLU A 93 -19.51 -10.58 10.38
C GLU A 93 -18.26 -10.19 11.16
N GLY A 94 -18.22 -10.49 12.47
CA GLY A 94 -17.03 -10.30 13.30
C GLY A 94 -15.84 -11.13 12.86
N ILE A 95 -16.06 -12.42 12.55
CA ILE A 95 -15.04 -13.37 12.07
C ILE A 95 -14.45 -12.91 10.72
N VAL A 96 -15.32 -12.51 9.79
CA VAL A 96 -14.89 -11.99 8.47
C VAL A 96 -14.04 -10.72 8.65
N TYR A 97 -14.48 -9.80 9.50
CA TYR A 97 -13.75 -8.57 9.77
C TYR A 97 -12.38 -8.84 10.38
N GLU A 98 -12.30 -9.78 11.34
CA GLU A 98 -11.02 -10.19 11.95
C GLU A 98 -10.07 -10.79 10.91
N ALA A 99 -10.56 -11.70 10.05
CA ALA A 99 -9.77 -12.29 8.98
C ALA A 99 -9.23 -11.23 8.01
N ILE A 100 -10.05 -10.25 7.63
CA ILE A 100 -9.63 -9.15 6.75
C ILE A 100 -8.59 -8.27 7.45
N LEU A 101 -8.73 -7.97 8.73
CA LEU A 101 -7.74 -7.20 9.48
C LEU A 101 -6.38 -7.90 9.51
N GLN A 102 -6.35 -9.21 9.78
CA GLN A 102 -5.12 -9.99 9.80
C GLN A 102 -4.43 -10.00 8.44
N GLU A 103 -5.18 -10.23 7.36
CA GLU A 103 -4.64 -10.27 6.01
C GLU A 103 -4.34 -8.88 5.41
N SER A 104 -4.90 -7.82 5.98
CA SER A 104 -4.64 -6.43 5.58
C SER A 104 -3.30 -5.89 6.09
N ALA A 105 -2.83 -6.37 7.23
CA ALA A 105 -1.61 -5.85 7.86
C ALA A 105 -0.36 -5.91 6.96
N PRO A 106 -0.09 -7.00 6.21
CA PRO A 106 1.00 -7.05 5.25
C PRO A 106 0.84 -6.08 4.08
N LEU A 107 -0.41 -5.81 3.63
CA LEU A 107 -0.70 -4.92 2.50
C LEU A 107 -0.45 -3.44 2.84
N ASP A 108 -0.62 -3.07 4.11
CA ASP A 108 -0.37 -1.70 4.59
C ASP A 108 1.10 -1.46 4.92
N ARG A 109 1.88 -2.51 5.04
CA ARG A 109 3.29 -2.44 5.40
C ARG A 109 4.06 -1.55 4.42
N LEU A 110 5.00 -0.76 4.93
CA LEU A 110 5.83 0.19 4.18
C LEU A 110 5.08 1.39 3.57
N GLY A 111 3.75 1.39 3.52
CA GLY A 111 2.98 2.52 2.98
C GLY A 111 3.27 3.84 3.69
N PRO A 112 3.11 3.90 5.02
CA PRO A 112 3.40 5.11 5.79
C PRO A 112 4.86 5.56 5.64
N ALA A 113 5.83 4.62 5.62
CA ALA A 113 7.24 4.94 5.47
C ALA A 113 7.54 5.62 4.12
N ILE A 114 6.96 5.13 3.02
CA ILE A 114 7.11 5.74 1.69
C ILE A 114 6.57 7.16 1.69
N LEU A 115 5.41 7.41 2.31
CA LEU A 115 4.80 8.74 2.38
C LEU A 115 5.62 9.69 3.25
N VAL A 116 6.21 9.21 4.35
CA VAL A 116 7.13 10.00 5.18
C VAL A 116 8.36 10.41 4.38
N ILE A 117 8.99 9.51 3.63
CA ILE A 117 10.13 9.82 2.77
C ILE A 117 9.76 10.90 1.75
N ALA A 118 8.59 10.75 1.09
CA ALA A 118 8.11 11.72 0.12
C ALA A 118 7.88 13.11 0.72
N SER A 119 7.46 13.19 1.99
CA SER A 119 7.22 14.44 2.71
C SER A 119 8.51 15.08 3.21
N VAL A 120 9.46 14.26 3.67
CA VAL A 120 10.73 14.75 4.26
C VAL A 120 11.71 15.22 3.18
N ALA A 121 11.73 14.59 1.99
CA ALA A 121 12.68 14.93 0.94
C ALA A 121 12.64 16.42 0.52
N PRO A 122 11.49 17.06 0.30
CA PRO A 122 11.44 18.50 0.00
C PRO A 122 11.89 19.37 1.17
N LEU A 123 11.61 18.94 2.42
CA LEU A 123 12.04 19.67 3.62
C LEU A 123 13.57 19.65 3.77
N LEU A 124 14.21 18.54 3.43
CA LEU A 124 15.67 18.47 3.35
C LEU A 124 16.21 19.36 2.22
N GLY A 125 15.52 19.44 1.09
CA GLY A 125 15.85 20.38 0.02
C GLY A 125 15.77 21.82 0.51
N LEU A 126 14.72 22.19 1.25
CA LEU A 126 14.58 23.51 1.87
C LEU A 126 15.67 23.76 2.93
N LEU A 127 16.00 22.77 3.75
CA LEU A 127 17.11 22.87 4.70
C LEU A 127 18.43 23.17 3.96
N GLY A 128 18.65 22.56 2.81
CA GLY A 128 19.80 22.82 1.96
C GLY A 128 19.87 24.26 1.45
N THR A 129 18.72 24.89 1.18
CA THR A 129 18.74 26.32 0.81
C THR A 129 19.15 27.22 1.97
N VAL A 130 18.66 26.93 3.17
CA VAL A 130 19.01 27.70 4.37
C VAL A 130 20.49 27.56 4.69
N THR A 131 21.03 26.35 4.68
CA THR A 131 22.46 26.11 4.96
C THR A 131 23.35 26.73 3.90
N GLY A 132 23.05 26.55 2.61
CA GLY A 132 23.82 27.16 1.53
C GLY A 132 23.84 28.68 1.55
N MET A 133 22.72 29.32 1.96
CA MET A 133 22.69 30.76 2.13
C MET A 133 23.48 31.22 3.35
N ILE A 134 23.43 30.49 4.47
CA ILE A 134 24.26 30.79 5.67
C ILE A 134 25.76 30.75 5.29
N GLU A 135 26.23 29.68 4.61
CA GLU A 135 27.60 29.54 4.17
C GLU A 135 28.02 30.69 3.23
N THR A 136 27.09 31.14 2.36
CA THR A 136 27.33 32.30 1.49
C THR A 136 27.56 33.57 2.31
N PHE A 137 26.72 33.85 3.28
CA PHE A 137 26.86 35.06 4.14
C PHE A 137 28.10 34.98 5.05
N ASP A 138 28.40 33.82 5.58
CA ASP A 138 29.63 33.61 6.36
C ASP A 138 30.90 33.90 5.53
N SER A 139 30.90 33.42 4.28
CA SER A 139 31.99 33.69 3.34
C SER A 139 32.14 35.19 3.03
N ILE A 140 31.03 35.91 2.86
CA ILE A 140 31.03 37.37 2.64
C ILE A 140 31.60 38.09 3.87
N THR A 141 31.22 37.70 5.10
CA THR A 141 31.66 38.35 6.32
C THR A 141 33.17 38.13 6.59
N GLN A 142 33.71 36.93 6.21
CA GLN A 142 35.13 36.59 6.43
C GLN A 142 36.04 37.16 5.35
N PHE A 143 35.64 37.10 4.09
CA PHE A 143 36.52 37.41 2.95
C PHE A 143 36.07 38.67 2.17
N GLY A 144 34.95 39.28 2.53
CA GLY A 144 34.37 40.38 1.79
C GLY A 144 33.67 39.95 0.49
N THR A 145 33.15 40.89 -0.26
CA THR A 145 32.42 40.60 -1.54
C THR A 145 33.34 40.44 -2.74
N GLY A 146 34.62 40.27 -2.53
CA GLY A 146 35.64 40.35 -3.59
C GLY A 146 35.72 39.15 -4.53
N ASP A 147 35.26 37.95 -4.15
CA ASP A 147 35.28 36.75 -5.00
C ASP A 147 33.87 36.27 -5.37
N PRO A 148 33.40 36.50 -6.61
CA PRO A 148 32.11 36.07 -7.09
C PRO A 148 31.94 34.52 -7.08
N ARG A 149 33.03 33.75 -7.05
CA ARG A 149 32.98 32.28 -7.07
C ARG A 149 32.46 31.73 -5.75
N LEU A 150 32.91 32.28 -4.61
CA LEU A 150 32.44 31.87 -3.29
C LEU A 150 30.95 32.13 -3.10
N LEU A 151 30.46 33.26 -3.64
CA LEU A 151 29.02 33.58 -3.65
C LEU A 151 28.21 32.60 -4.50
N SER A 152 28.76 32.24 -5.67
CA SER A 152 28.06 31.34 -6.61
C SER A 152 27.96 29.91 -6.07
N GLU A 153 28.95 29.46 -5.31
CA GLU A 153 29.00 28.11 -4.74
C GLU A 153 27.86 27.87 -3.73
N GLY A 154 27.70 28.74 -2.73
CA GLY A 154 26.62 28.58 -1.74
C GLY A 154 25.22 28.72 -2.34
N ILE A 155 25.05 29.60 -3.36
CA ILE A 155 23.78 29.69 -4.09
C ILE A 155 23.53 28.42 -4.89
N ALA A 156 24.56 27.83 -5.51
CA ALA A 156 24.44 26.58 -6.26
C ALA A 156 24.01 25.43 -5.35
N ILE A 157 24.63 25.29 -4.17
CA ILE A 157 24.25 24.28 -3.15
C ILE A 157 22.75 24.43 -2.81
N ALA A 158 22.29 25.64 -2.54
CA ALA A 158 20.91 25.93 -2.20
C ALA A 158 19.92 25.49 -3.30
N LEU A 159 20.19 25.83 -4.55
CA LEU A 159 19.31 25.51 -5.67
C LEU A 159 19.34 24.00 -6.02
N VAL A 160 20.51 23.38 -5.98
CA VAL A 160 20.69 21.95 -6.31
C VAL A 160 19.98 21.07 -5.27
N THR A 161 20.10 21.38 -3.98
CA THR A 161 19.47 20.58 -2.92
C THR A 161 17.93 20.60 -3.04
N THR A 162 17.35 21.77 -3.32
CA THR A 162 15.89 21.89 -3.53
C THR A 162 15.43 21.08 -4.76
N LYS A 163 16.18 21.19 -5.87
CA LYS A 163 15.91 20.42 -7.09
C LYS A 163 15.97 18.92 -6.79
N LEU A 164 17.00 18.42 -6.08
CA LEU A 164 17.11 17.01 -5.71
C LEU A 164 15.98 16.56 -4.81
N GLY A 165 15.60 17.37 -3.81
CA GLY A 165 14.48 17.11 -2.93
C GLY A 165 13.16 16.88 -3.69
N LEU A 166 12.87 17.71 -4.67
CA LEU A 166 11.67 17.60 -5.51
C LEU A 166 11.74 16.40 -6.48
N ILE A 167 12.90 16.11 -7.07
CA ILE A 167 13.10 14.94 -7.94
C ILE A 167 12.83 13.63 -7.19
N VAL A 168 13.20 13.56 -5.92
CA VAL A 168 12.92 12.39 -5.07
C VAL A 168 11.45 12.38 -4.62
N ALA A 169 10.94 13.51 -4.18
CA ALA A 169 9.61 13.60 -3.57
C ALA A 169 8.48 13.28 -4.55
N ILE A 170 8.51 13.86 -5.75
CA ILE A 170 7.41 13.76 -6.71
C ILE A 170 7.12 12.31 -7.12
N PRO A 171 8.09 11.53 -7.63
CA PRO A 171 7.82 10.14 -8.00
C PRO A 171 7.51 9.26 -6.79
N THR A 172 8.16 9.50 -5.62
CA THR A 172 7.88 8.73 -4.41
C THR A 172 6.47 8.96 -3.90
N LEU A 173 5.97 10.21 -3.93
CA LEU A 173 4.61 10.54 -3.54
C LEU A 173 3.56 9.93 -4.48
N LEU A 174 3.78 10.06 -5.80
CA LEU A 174 2.86 9.52 -6.80
C LEU A 174 2.78 8.00 -6.72
N LEU A 175 3.91 7.30 -6.74
CA LEU A 175 3.96 5.85 -6.66
C LEU A 175 3.44 5.34 -5.32
N GLY A 176 3.81 5.98 -4.21
CA GLY A 176 3.31 5.65 -2.87
C GLY A 176 1.79 5.79 -2.75
N SER A 177 1.21 6.83 -3.32
CA SER A 177 -0.24 7.05 -3.37
C SER A 177 -0.95 6.00 -4.23
N LEU A 178 -0.42 5.67 -5.41
CA LEU A 178 -0.97 4.63 -6.29
C LEU A 178 -0.95 3.26 -5.61
N LEU A 179 0.18 2.88 -4.99
CA LEU A 179 0.30 1.61 -4.27
C LEU A 179 -0.65 1.55 -3.05
N SER A 180 -0.86 2.67 -2.36
CA SER A 180 -1.81 2.74 -1.24
C SER A 180 -3.25 2.60 -1.73
N THR A 181 -3.58 3.16 -2.88
CA THR A 181 -4.89 2.97 -3.50
C THR A 181 -5.10 1.51 -3.94
N TRP A 182 -4.06 0.89 -4.51
CA TRP A 182 -4.11 -0.53 -4.87
C TRP A 182 -4.32 -1.44 -3.65
N ALA A 183 -3.59 -1.21 -2.55
CA ALA A 183 -3.79 -1.94 -1.30
C ALA A 183 -5.23 -1.81 -0.76
N ARG A 184 -5.80 -0.60 -0.79
CA ARG A 184 -7.20 -0.37 -0.39
C ARG A 184 -8.21 -1.11 -1.29
N ASN A 185 -7.93 -1.18 -2.59
CA ASN A 185 -8.79 -1.92 -3.52
C ASN A 185 -8.78 -3.43 -3.20
N ILE A 186 -7.59 -4.02 -2.95
CA ILE A 186 -7.48 -5.43 -2.55
C ILE A 186 -8.29 -5.69 -1.27
N LYS A 187 -8.18 -4.83 -0.26
CA LYS A 187 -8.96 -4.95 0.98
C LYS A 187 -10.47 -4.93 0.73
N ARG A 188 -10.93 -3.95 -0.04
CA ARG A 188 -12.35 -3.81 -0.38
C ARG A 188 -12.86 -5.01 -1.17
N ASP A 189 -12.04 -5.56 -2.07
CA ASP A 189 -12.42 -6.75 -2.84
C ASP A 189 -12.50 -7.99 -1.93
N MET A 190 -11.63 -8.12 -0.92
CA MET A 190 -11.72 -9.17 0.11
C MET A 190 -13.01 -9.05 0.92
N GLU A 191 -13.31 -7.86 1.43
CA GLU A 191 -14.52 -7.57 2.22
C GLU A 191 -15.78 -7.88 1.42
N HIS A 192 -15.89 -7.33 0.21
CA HIS A 192 -17.03 -7.53 -0.66
C HIS A 192 -17.25 -9.02 -1.01
N SER A 193 -16.17 -9.75 -1.30
CA SER A 193 -16.25 -11.17 -1.66
C SER A 193 -16.65 -12.03 -0.47
N ALA A 194 -16.09 -11.78 0.72
CA ALA A 194 -16.43 -12.53 1.92
C ALA A 194 -17.88 -12.32 2.35
N LEU A 195 -18.36 -11.06 2.39
CA LEU A 195 -19.74 -10.74 2.72
C LEU A 195 -20.74 -11.30 1.70
N ARG A 196 -20.37 -11.31 0.41
CA ARG A 196 -21.21 -11.91 -0.63
C ARG A 196 -21.39 -13.41 -0.42
N ILE A 197 -20.33 -14.13 -0.03
CA ILE A 197 -20.38 -15.56 0.30
C ILE A 197 -21.28 -15.80 1.52
N VAL A 198 -21.13 -15.03 2.58
CA VAL A 198 -21.98 -15.12 3.78
C VAL A 198 -23.46 -14.93 3.42
N ASN A 199 -23.77 -13.89 2.64
CA ASN A 199 -25.15 -13.60 2.23
C ASN A 199 -25.75 -14.69 1.35
N VAL A 200 -25.01 -15.28 0.40
CA VAL A 200 -25.48 -16.38 -0.45
C VAL A 200 -25.76 -17.62 0.40
N PHE A 201 -24.86 -17.97 1.32
CA PHE A 201 -25.03 -19.13 2.18
C PHE A 201 -26.24 -18.98 3.13
N MET A 202 -26.38 -17.81 3.75
CA MET A 202 -27.52 -17.53 4.65
C MET A 202 -28.85 -17.48 3.90
N GLY A 203 -28.87 -16.94 2.68
CA GLY A 203 -30.05 -16.94 1.82
C GLY A 203 -30.50 -18.37 1.46
N SER A 204 -29.57 -19.22 1.05
CA SER A 204 -29.87 -20.64 0.72
C SER A 204 -30.29 -21.46 1.95
N ALA A 205 -29.79 -21.14 3.14
CA ALA A 205 -30.19 -21.79 4.38
C ALA A 205 -31.64 -21.45 4.76
N LEU A 206 -32.07 -20.20 4.62
CA LEU A 206 -33.44 -19.76 4.88
C LEU A 206 -34.43 -20.42 3.90
N ASP A 207 -34.11 -20.45 2.61
CA ASP A 207 -34.94 -21.10 1.58
C ASP A 207 -35.12 -22.61 1.86
N SER A 208 -34.08 -23.28 2.37
CA SER A 208 -34.16 -24.71 2.73
C SER A 208 -34.97 -24.98 4.00
N GLU A 209 -34.97 -24.05 4.96
CA GLU A 209 -35.72 -24.15 6.20
C GLU A 209 -37.23 -23.89 5.94
N GLU A 210 -37.54 -22.95 5.06
CA GLU A 210 -38.90 -22.63 4.63
C GLU A 210 -39.52 -23.77 3.79
N ALA A 211 -38.73 -24.44 2.95
CA ALA A 211 -39.12 -25.61 2.17
C ALA A 211 -39.34 -26.89 3.05
N SER A 212 -38.75 -26.93 4.24
CA SER A 212 -38.85 -28.06 5.18
C SER A 212 -39.95 -27.88 6.25
N ALA A 213 -40.57 -26.70 6.33
CA ALA A 213 -41.65 -26.45 7.27
C ALA A 213 -42.88 -27.25 6.86
N PRO A 214 -43.49 -28.07 7.76
CA PRO A 214 -44.70 -28.83 7.43
C PRO A 214 -45.84 -27.86 7.20
N ASP A 215 -46.58 -28.07 6.11
CA ASP A 215 -47.77 -27.33 5.74
C ASP A 215 -48.82 -27.45 6.85
N MET A 216 -48.89 -26.43 7.72
CA MET A 216 -49.82 -26.38 8.86
C MET A 216 -51.25 -26.00 8.43
N ASN A 217 -51.62 -26.27 7.17
CA ASN A 217 -52.93 -25.89 6.64
C ASN A 217 -53.89 -27.09 6.41
N ASP A 218 -53.55 -28.28 6.97
CA ASP A 218 -54.49 -29.43 6.96
C ASP A 218 -55.04 -29.71 8.37
N THR A 219 -55.90 -28.83 8.87
CA THR A 219 -56.92 -29.12 9.92
C THR A 219 -58.19 -28.34 9.71
#